data_e90b6b985f28da154692098c2980eade
#
_entry.id   e90b6b985f28da154692098c2980eade
#
_cell.length_a   1.000
_cell.length_b   1.000
_cell.length_c   1.000
_cell.angle_alpha   90.00
_cell.angle_beta   90.00
_cell.angle_gamma   90.00
#
_symmetry.space_group_name_H-M   'P 1'
#
loop_
_entity.id
_entity.type
_entity.pdbx_description
1 polymer ?
#
loop_
_entity_poly.entity_id
_entity_poly.type
_entity_poly.pdbx_seq_one_letter_code
_entity_poly.pdbx_strand_id
1 'polypeptide(L)'
;MLICHVENVFGKPDTFVANIDATRQDLFSPAGTEIFRDSFLRAVHAVTFEHGILRATLREKLGIQPNWVAANHVDLSDHVEWLNYSVNAEDYEVILHSHREKLIDTEFTDTETRPGWRVTILSSQEVGVLDIIFTYTHTIADGKGGLVFIKSLLKQLQRDFPIPSNERLLLPPSPHELCDFPLTPGLVLSTLRKELRPDIFRFSQSSHVGWLPTSAKAVPTRLKSLRIEAHILESILRSCRQNSTTLTGLEHALVLKNLATLLSADQAQAMTSVTTIDLRRFMPKNPSNFPDFDPANTMGNFSSGMKHPFGGDLVRQLRELSKDPEVNIAMEQAIWSISRRIRLEIEQKLSRGLSNDITGLMKFVGDWRAEASKKTARPREHSWLISNLGVLLADGSESMTSGEAPHWHLQDATFSLSSEAVGAPFRISLLTVRGKALNIEICWQDCTPKEIAERILEDIHTFLVDLAAHDEANVKSSH
;
A
#
# COMPACT_ATOMS: atom_id res chain seq x y z
N MET A 1 6.31 14.24 3.39
CA MET A 1 5.03 14.97 3.31
C MET A 1 4.66 15.46 1.90
N LEU A 2 5.61 15.82 1.08
CA LEU A 2 5.37 16.46 -0.24
C LEU A 2 5.06 15.51 -1.42
N ILE A 3 5.49 14.22 -1.40
CA ILE A 3 5.20 13.25 -2.49
C ILE A 3 3.71 12.99 -2.64
N CYS A 4 2.99 12.93 -1.53
CA CYS A 4 1.55 12.72 -1.53
C CYS A 4 0.74 13.89 -2.05
N HIS A 5 1.32 15.08 -2.09
CA HIS A 5 0.59 16.25 -2.54
C HIS A 5 0.31 16.25 -4.04
N VAL A 6 1.24 15.72 -4.84
CA VAL A 6 1.06 15.61 -6.30
C VAL A 6 0.12 14.46 -6.66
N GLU A 7 0.18 13.39 -5.89
CA GLU A 7 -0.69 12.23 -6.11
C GLU A 7 -2.10 12.46 -5.56
N ASN A 8 -2.24 13.28 -4.50
CA ASN A 8 -3.50 13.56 -3.82
C ASN A 8 -4.17 14.90 -4.15
N VAL A 9 -3.69 15.70 -5.09
CA VAL A 9 -4.51 16.82 -5.61
C VAL A 9 -5.82 16.32 -6.23
N PHE A 10 -5.83 15.06 -6.65
CA PHE A 10 -7.00 14.29 -7.11
C PHE A 10 -7.16 12.98 -6.32
N GLY A 11 -6.50 12.86 -5.15
CA GLY A 11 -6.24 11.61 -4.48
C GLY A 11 -7.44 11.08 -3.73
N LYS A 12 -7.77 9.87 -4.04
CA LYS A 12 -8.62 9.00 -3.29
C LYS A 12 -7.86 8.44 -2.08
N PRO A 13 -8.54 8.02 -1.01
CA PRO A 13 -7.90 7.48 0.17
C PRO A 13 -7.30 6.09 -0.06
N ASP A 14 -6.30 5.76 0.74
CA ASP A 14 -5.90 4.38 0.96
C ASP A 14 -6.76 3.74 2.04
N THR A 15 -6.90 2.43 1.98
CA THR A 15 -7.74 1.68 2.91
C THR A 15 -6.97 0.50 3.49
N PHE A 16 -6.98 0.39 4.81
CA PHE A 16 -6.43 -0.74 5.54
C PHE A 16 -7.57 -1.51 6.21
N VAL A 17 -7.66 -2.81 6.01
CA VAL A 17 -8.63 -3.66 6.69
C VAL A 17 -7.90 -4.60 7.65
N ALA A 18 -8.38 -4.66 8.89
CA ALA A 18 -7.93 -5.60 9.90
C ALA A 18 -9.11 -6.44 10.35
N ASN A 19 -9.06 -7.75 10.11
CA ASN A 19 -10.03 -8.71 10.61
C ASN A 19 -9.62 -9.19 11.99
N ILE A 20 -10.50 -9.03 12.96
CA ILE A 20 -10.27 -9.44 14.35
C ILE A 20 -11.22 -10.58 14.68
N ASP A 21 -10.67 -11.60 15.35
CA ASP A 21 -11.47 -12.67 15.92
C ASP A 21 -12.37 -12.15 17.05
N ALA A 22 -13.67 -12.19 16.81
CA ALA A 22 -14.71 -11.78 17.75
C ALA A 22 -15.42 -12.97 18.42
N THR A 23 -14.70 -14.08 18.64
CA THR A 23 -15.25 -15.32 19.22
C THR A 23 -15.80 -15.17 20.66
N ARG A 24 -15.67 -13.99 21.25
CA ARG A 24 -16.36 -13.66 22.51
C ARG A 24 -17.86 -13.56 22.25
N GLN A 25 -18.59 -14.60 22.61
CA GLN A 25 -20.06 -14.68 22.45
C GLN A 25 -20.83 -13.51 23.12
N ASP A 26 -20.23 -12.86 24.11
CA ASP A 26 -20.78 -11.68 24.80
C ASP A 26 -20.73 -10.41 23.95
N LEU A 27 -19.83 -10.32 22.95
CA LEU A 27 -19.62 -9.14 22.10
C LEU A 27 -20.86 -8.75 21.30
N PHE A 28 -21.64 -9.73 20.87
CA PHE A 28 -22.85 -9.53 20.07
C PHE A 28 -24.12 -9.42 20.91
N SER A 29 -24.01 -9.54 22.23
CA SER A 29 -25.13 -9.19 23.14
C SER A 29 -25.31 -7.66 23.18
N PRO A 30 -26.53 -7.12 23.41
CA PRO A 30 -26.72 -5.66 23.46
C PRO A 30 -25.79 -4.96 24.47
N ALA A 31 -25.62 -5.53 25.67
CA ALA A 31 -24.72 -4.98 26.69
C ALA A 31 -23.25 -5.12 26.31
N GLY A 32 -22.82 -6.24 25.73
CA GLY A 32 -21.46 -6.47 25.29
C GLY A 32 -21.06 -5.57 24.11
N THR A 33 -21.98 -5.34 23.18
CA THR A 33 -21.78 -4.41 22.07
C THR A 33 -21.57 -2.97 22.56
N GLU A 34 -22.33 -2.51 23.55
CA GLU A 34 -22.18 -1.17 24.09
C GLU A 34 -20.85 -1.01 24.85
N ILE A 35 -20.48 -1.97 25.68
CA ILE A 35 -19.21 -2.00 26.41
C ILE A 35 -18.04 -1.98 25.40
N PHE A 36 -18.14 -2.77 24.34
CA PHE A 36 -17.11 -2.80 23.29
C PHE A 36 -17.00 -1.47 22.55
N ARG A 37 -18.12 -0.86 22.18
CA ARG A 37 -18.13 0.46 21.53
C ARG A 37 -17.42 1.51 22.37
N ASP A 38 -17.73 1.57 23.66
CA ASP A 38 -17.08 2.50 24.58
C ASP A 38 -15.57 2.25 24.68
N SER A 39 -15.17 0.98 24.83
CA SER A 39 -13.76 0.59 24.90
C SER A 39 -13.03 0.93 23.58
N PHE A 40 -13.66 0.65 22.45
CA PHE A 40 -13.11 0.96 21.12
C PHE A 40 -12.95 2.46 20.90
N LEU A 41 -13.94 3.26 21.25
CA LEU A 41 -13.86 4.73 21.12
C LEU A 41 -12.77 5.31 22.03
N ARG A 42 -12.61 4.79 23.27
CA ARG A 42 -11.49 5.16 24.14
C ARG A 42 -10.14 4.80 23.50
N ALA A 43 -10.04 3.61 22.92
CA ALA A 43 -8.83 3.17 22.23
C ALA A 43 -8.49 4.05 21.01
N VAL A 44 -9.47 4.35 20.15
CA VAL A 44 -9.28 5.28 19.02
C VAL A 44 -8.88 6.66 19.51
N HIS A 45 -9.53 7.17 20.56
CA HIS A 45 -9.17 8.46 21.16
C HIS A 45 -7.71 8.46 21.63
N ALA A 46 -7.27 7.44 22.36
CA ALA A 46 -5.88 7.30 22.81
C ALA A 46 -4.90 7.28 21.63
N VAL A 47 -5.23 6.56 20.54
CA VAL A 47 -4.43 6.53 19.30
C VAL A 47 -4.32 7.91 18.67
N THR A 48 -5.37 8.74 18.69
CA THR A 48 -5.28 10.12 18.16
C THR A 48 -4.32 11.00 18.98
N PHE A 49 -4.14 10.72 20.26
CA PHE A 49 -3.15 11.42 21.09
C PHE A 49 -1.73 10.88 20.90
N GLU A 50 -1.60 9.57 20.70
CA GLU A 50 -0.31 8.94 20.37
C GLU A 50 0.22 9.45 19.01
N HIS A 51 -0.68 9.65 18.02
CA HIS A 51 -0.33 10.08 16.68
C HIS A 51 -0.98 11.43 16.34
N GLY A 52 -0.29 12.52 16.63
CA GLY A 52 -0.82 13.88 16.47
C GLY A 52 -1.30 14.23 15.06
N ILE A 53 -0.81 13.55 14.01
CA ILE A 53 -1.29 13.75 12.63
C ILE A 53 -2.79 13.43 12.49
N LEU A 54 -3.34 12.55 13.32
CA LEU A 54 -4.77 12.24 13.38
C LEU A 54 -5.62 13.36 13.98
N ARG A 55 -4.99 14.36 14.60
CA ARG A 55 -5.63 15.58 15.12
C ARG A 55 -5.25 16.82 14.31
N ALA A 56 -4.74 16.65 13.10
CA ALA A 56 -4.30 17.73 12.25
C ALA A 56 -5.25 17.91 11.04
N THR A 57 -5.47 19.15 10.68
CA THR A 57 -6.20 19.58 9.48
C THR A 57 -5.25 20.30 8.53
N LEU A 58 -5.63 20.40 7.27
CA LEU A 58 -4.82 20.98 6.22
C LEU A 58 -5.30 22.40 5.91
N ARG A 59 -4.62 23.42 6.42
CA ARG A 59 -4.93 24.81 6.09
C ARG A 59 -4.47 25.14 4.68
N GLU A 60 -5.26 25.96 3.99
CA GLU A 60 -4.97 26.41 2.62
C GLU A 60 -4.79 25.23 1.65
N LYS A 61 -5.67 24.24 1.74
CA LYS A 61 -5.66 23.05 0.88
C LYS A 61 -5.49 23.38 -0.59
N LEU A 62 -6.08 24.51 -1.01
CA LEU A 62 -6.03 25.01 -2.38
C LEU A 62 -4.85 25.96 -2.64
N GLY A 63 -4.06 26.29 -1.62
CA GLY A 63 -2.89 27.15 -1.73
C GLY A 63 -1.66 26.47 -2.37
N ILE A 64 -0.67 27.29 -2.65
CA ILE A 64 0.63 26.83 -3.21
C ILE A 64 1.40 26.00 -2.18
N GLN A 65 1.28 26.37 -0.90
CA GLN A 65 1.96 25.72 0.22
C GLN A 65 0.98 25.43 1.37
N PRO A 66 0.19 24.36 1.29
CA PRO A 66 -0.70 23.96 2.36
C PRO A 66 0.08 23.56 3.61
N ASN A 67 -0.46 23.89 4.77
CA ASN A 67 0.18 23.65 6.06
C ASN A 67 -0.71 22.83 6.99
N TRP A 68 -0.07 21.97 7.80
CA TRP A 68 -0.75 21.26 8.87
C TRP A 68 -0.98 22.20 10.06
N VAL A 69 -2.19 22.16 10.59
CA VAL A 69 -2.59 22.87 11.81
C VAL A 69 -3.34 21.94 12.74
N ALA A 70 -3.33 22.25 14.04
CA ALA A 70 -4.17 21.52 14.99
C ALA A 70 -5.64 21.69 14.63
N ALA A 71 -6.41 20.62 14.62
CA ALA A 71 -7.85 20.69 14.59
C ALA A 71 -8.34 21.33 15.91
N ASN A 72 -9.37 22.19 15.81
CA ASN A 72 -9.96 22.78 17.01
C ASN A 72 -10.60 21.72 17.91
N HIS A 73 -11.18 20.69 17.30
CA HIS A 73 -11.80 19.57 17.98
C HIS A 73 -11.82 18.37 17.01
N VAL A 74 -11.71 17.16 17.54
CA VAL A 74 -11.92 15.91 16.80
C VAL A 74 -13.06 15.18 17.46
N ASP A 75 -14.22 15.22 16.83
CA ASP A 75 -15.38 14.46 17.27
C ASP A 75 -15.31 13.04 16.67
N LEU A 76 -15.15 12.03 17.51
CA LEU A 76 -15.07 10.65 17.05
C LEU A 76 -16.35 10.16 16.38
N SER A 77 -17.50 10.76 16.65
CA SER A 77 -18.76 10.41 15.96
C SER A 77 -18.72 10.72 14.46
N ASP A 78 -17.87 11.66 14.06
CA ASP A 78 -17.61 11.99 12.66
C ASP A 78 -16.59 11.06 11.98
N HIS A 79 -15.84 10.31 12.78
CA HIS A 79 -14.70 9.49 12.32
C HIS A 79 -14.92 7.99 12.48
N VAL A 80 -15.87 7.55 13.31
CA VAL A 80 -16.09 6.13 13.62
C VAL A 80 -17.51 5.74 13.26
N GLU A 81 -17.66 4.84 12.30
CA GLU A 81 -18.95 4.33 11.83
C GLU A 81 -19.10 2.84 12.19
N TRP A 82 -20.29 2.45 12.62
CA TRP A 82 -20.62 1.07 13.01
C TRP A 82 -21.68 0.50 12.10
N LEU A 83 -21.38 -0.62 11.45
CA LEU A 83 -22.25 -1.33 10.54
C LEU A 83 -22.38 -2.79 10.96
N ASN A 84 -23.56 -3.15 11.44
CA ASN A 84 -23.84 -4.51 11.91
C ASN A 84 -24.77 -5.20 10.91
N TYR A 85 -24.44 -6.42 10.55
CA TYR A 85 -25.19 -7.23 9.62
C TYR A 85 -25.61 -8.55 10.27
N SER A 86 -26.77 -9.09 9.85
CA SER A 86 -27.24 -10.42 10.23
C SER A 86 -27.33 -11.24 8.97
N VAL A 87 -26.18 -11.73 8.50
CA VAL A 87 -26.01 -12.43 7.24
C VAL A 87 -24.96 -13.54 7.38
N ASN A 88 -25.07 -14.56 6.56
CA ASN A 88 -24.09 -15.65 6.50
C ASN A 88 -22.71 -15.17 5.97
N ALA A 89 -21.72 -16.05 5.98
CA ALA A 89 -20.35 -15.71 5.62
C ALA A 89 -20.21 -15.27 4.14
N GLU A 90 -20.93 -15.91 3.22
CA GLU A 90 -20.84 -15.59 1.79
C GLU A 90 -21.39 -14.18 1.49
N ASP A 91 -22.56 -13.87 2.02
CA ASP A 91 -23.16 -12.54 1.89
C ASP A 91 -22.34 -11.48 2.61
N TYR A 92 -21.71 -11.82 3.76
CA TYR A 92 -20.85 -10.90 4.47
C TYR A 92 -19.61 -10.50 3.67
N GLU A 93 -18.95 -11.45 3.01
CA GLU A 93 -17.81 -11.16 2.14
C GLU A 93 -18.18 -10.22 0.97
N VAL A 94 -19.36 -10.40 0.38
CA VAL A 94 -19.88 -9.51 -0.67
C VAL A 94 -20.10 -8.09 -0.13
N ILE A 95 -20.70 -7.98 1.07
CA ILE A 95 -20.94 -6.70 1.74
C ILE A 95 -19.60 -6.03 2.08
N LEU A 96 -18.66 -6.75 2.68
CA LEU A 96 -17.33 -6.25 3.02
C LEU A 96 -16.61 -5.72 1.78
N HIS A 97 -16.61 -6.50 0.69
CA HIS A 97 -16.02 -6.10 -0.59
C HIS A 97 -16.64 -4.81 -1.14
N SER A 98 -17.97 -4.72 -1.16
CA SER A 98 -18.69 -3.53 -1.62
C SER A 98 -18.37 -2.28 -0.78
N HIS A 99 -18.27 -2.44 0.55
CA HIS A 99 -17.87 -1.33 1.44
C HIS A 99 -16.43 -0.90 1.18
N ARG A 100 -15.51 -1.83 0.96
CA ARG A 100 -14.11 -1.53 0.64
C ARG A 100 -14.00 -0.72 -0.65
N GLU A 101 -14.69 -1.11 -1.74
CA GLU A 101 -14.72 -0.35 -2.99
C GLU A 101 -15.32 1.05 -2.79
N LYS A 102 -16.38 1.18 -2.01
CA LYS A 102 -16.99 2.49 -1.70
C LYS A 102 -16.05 3.38 -0.88
N LEU A 103 -15.42 2.83 0.16
CA LEU A 103 -14.58 3.60 1.07
C LEU A 103 -13.29 4.07 0.41
N ILE A 104 -12.68 3.26 -0.45
CA ILE A 104 -11.46 3.63 -1.18
C ILE A 104 -11.70 4.75 -2.22
N ASP A 105 -12.95 4.97 -2.60
CA ASP A 105 -13.36 6.04 -3.51
C ASP A 105 -13.96 7.26 -2.80
N THR A 106 -14.15 7.18 -1.47
CA THR A 106 -14.73 8.28 -0.70
C THR A 106 -13.71 9.39 -0.50
N GLU A 107 -13.94 10.54 -1.13
CA GLU A 107 -13.06 11.70 -0.98
C GLU A 107 -13.24 12.38 0.39
N PHE A 108 -12.13 12.85 0.96
CA PHE A 108 -12.13 13.73 2.12
C PHE A 108 -12.13 15.19 1.64
N THR A 109 -13.32 15.78 1.48
CA THR A 109 -13.49 17.12 0.93
C THR A 109 -13.25 18.23 1.96
N ASP A 110 -13.45 17.93 3.23
CA ASP A 110 -13.47 18.83 4.38
C ASP A 110 -12.18 18.83 5.22
N THR A 111 -11.05 18.44 4.62
CA THR A 111 -9.75 18.31 5.33
C THR A 111 -9.21 19.62 5.92
N GLU A 112 -9.80 20.76 5.64
CA GLU A 112 -9.48 22.04 6.29
C GLU A 112 -10.12 22.18 7.69
N THR A 113 -11.21 21.48 7.93
CA THR A 113 -11.95 21.53 9.20
C THR A 113 -11.91 20.21 9.98
N ARG A 114 -11.72 19.10 9.27
CA ARG A 114 -11.74 17.76 9.82
C ARG A 114 -10.50 16.96 9.35
N PRO A 115 -9.83 16.20 10.24
CA PRO A 115 -8.75 15.31 9.85
C PRO A 115 -9.17 14.28 8.79
N GLY A 116 -8.28 14.00 7.83
CA GLY A 116 -8.58 13.17 6.66
C GLY A 116 -8.50 11.67 6.92
N TRP A 117 -9.24 11.16 7.90
CA TRP A 117 -9.31 9.72 8.21
C TRP A 117 -10.70 9.31 8.72
N ARG A 118 -11.01 8.03 8.60
CA ARG A 118 -12.21 7.38 9.15
C ARG A 118 -11.90 5.94 9.54
N VAL A 119 -12.67 5.43 10.50
CA VAL A 119 -12.71 4.01 10.88
C VAL A 119 -14.13 3.52 10.69
N THR A 120 -14.32 2.53 9.85
CA THR A 120 -15.62 1.84 9.69
C THR A 120 -15.50 0.43 10.26
N ILE A 121 -16.36 0.07 11.18
CA ILE A 121 -16.42 -1.24 11.78
C ILE A 121 -17.59 -2.00 11.17
N LEU A 122 -17.28 -3.11 10.49
CA LEU A 122 -18.27 -4.06 10.01
C LEU A 122 -18.26 -5.27 10.93
N SER A 123 -19.43 -5.77 11.25
CA SER A 123 -19.57 -7.00 12.03
C SER A 123 -20.72 -7.85 11.53
N SER A 124 -20.58 -9.17 11.67
CA SER A 124 -21.68 -10.11 11.54
C SER A 124 -21.72 -11.04 12.74
N GLN A 125 -22.87 -11.05 13.42
CA GLN A 125 -23.09 -11.94 14.56
C GLN A 125 -23.09 -13.42 14.12
N GLU A 126 -23.62 -13.71 12.93
CA GLU A 126 -23.72 -15.09 12.43
C GLU A 126 -22.33 -15.66 12.07
N VAL A 127 -21.43 -14.80 11.58
CA VAL A 127 -20.06 -15.20 11.19
C VAL A 127 -19.10 -15.14 12.39
N GLY A 128 -19.41 -14.32 13.41
CA GLY A 128 -18.55 -14.12 14.57
C GLY A 128 -17.27 -13.32 14.26
N VAL A 129 -17.34 -12.43 13.26
CA VAL A 129 -16.19 -11.62 12.83
C VAL A 129 -16.43 -10.12 13.02
N LEU A 130 -15.35 -9.39 13.11
CA LEU A 130 -15.32 -7.94 13.17
C LEU A 130 -14.19 -7.41 12.29
N ASP A 131 -14.57 -6.64 11.28
CA ASP A 131 -13.61 -5.99 10.37
C ASP A 131 -13.50 -4.51 10.69
N ILE A 132 -12.28 -4.05 10.94
CA ILE A 132 -11.93 -2.65 11.15
C ILE A 132 -11.33 -2.11 9.86
N ILE A 133 -12.02 -1.20 9.21
CA ILE A 133 -11.55 -0.56 7.99
C ILE A 133 -11.05 0.84 8.35
N PHE A 134 -9.74 1.06 8.29
CA PHE A 134 -9.11 2.36 8.45
C PHE A 134 -8.88 2.99 7.08
N THR A 135 -9.63 4.04 6.79
CA THR A 135 -9.56 4.81 5.53
C THR A 135 -8.93 6.16 5.80
N TYR A 136 -7.93 6.55 5.02
CA TYR A 136 -7.20 7.80 5.26
C TYR A 136 -6.63 8.40 3.98
N THR A 137 -6.49 9.73 3.97
CA THR A 137 -5.78 10.40 2.88
C THR A 137 -4.29 10.05 2.94
N HIS A 138 -3.69 9.75 1.80
CA HIS A 138 -2.26 9.43 1.72
C HIS A 138 -1.36 10.61 2.16
N THR A 139 -1.93 11.80 2.39
CA THR A 139 -1.21 12.95 2.97
C THR A 139 -0.84 12.75 4.43
N ILE A 140 -1.65 12.00 5.20
CA ILE A 140 -1.40 11.78 6.64
C ILE A 140 -0.54 10.54 6.91
N ALA A 141 -0.59 9.54 6.03
CA ALA A 141 0.16 8.29 6.23
C ALA A 141 0.41 7.57 4.89
N ASP A 142 1.48 6.80 4.86
CA ASP A 142 1.72 5.75 3.87
C ASP A 142 1.17 4.40 4.38
N GLY A 143 1.33 3.32 3.60
CA GLY A 143 0.88 1.99 4.00
C GLY A 143 1.48 1.50 5.33
N LYS A 144 2.75 1.84 5.61
CA LYS A 144 3.37 1.55 6.92
C LYS A 144 2.76 2.38 8.04
N GLY A 145 2.38 3.63 7.76
CA GLY A 145 1.62 4.47 8.71
C GLY A 145 0.26 3.87 9.04
N GLY A 146 -0.43 3.27 8.08
CA GLY A 146 -1.66 2.49 8.32
C GLY A 146 -1.42 1.28 9.23
N LEU A 147 -0.31 0.55 9.03
CA LEU A 147 0.09 -0.54 9.95
C LEU A 147 0.36 -0.03 11.37
N VAL A 148 0.98 1.14 11.52
CA VAL A 148 1.23 1.76 12.84
C VAL A 148 -0.09 2.07 13.53
N PHE A 149 -1.08 2.63 12.81
CA PHE A 149 -2.42 2.87 13.37
C PHE A 149 -3.04 1.60 13.93
N ILE A 150 -3.09 0.52 13.14
CA ILE A 150 -3.69 -0.76 13.57
C ILE A 150 -2.95 -1.35 14.78
N LYS A 151 -1.61 -1.31 14.79
CA LYS A 151 -0.82 -1.76 15.94
C LYS A 151 -1.12 -0.96 17.20
N SER A 152 -1.18 0.37 17.10
CA SER A 152 -1.51 1.24 18.22
C SER A 152 -2.94 0.97 18.72
N LEU A 153 -3.89 0.81 17.81
CA LEU A 153 -5.27 0.49 18.15
C LEU A 153 -5.40 -0.86 18.90
N LEU A 154 -4.80 -1.92 18.37
CA LEU A 154 -4.79 -3.24 19.02
C LEU A 154 -4.13 -3.19 20.40
N LYS A 155 -3.02 -2.46 20.52
CA LYS A 155 -2.34 -2.24 21.81
C LYS A 155 -3.25 -1.54 22.84
N GLN A 156 -3.98 -0.52 22.40
CA GLN A 156 -4.92 0.20 23.28
C GLN A 156 -6.14 -0.64 23.64
N LEU A 157 -6.64 -1.49 22.75
CA LEU A 157 -7.73 -2.42 23.01
C LEU A 157 -7.36 -3.56 23.97
N GLN A 158 -6.09 -3.93 24.04
CA GLN A 158 -5.62 -4.99 24.96
C GLN A 158 -5.42 -4.50 26.39
N ARG A 159 -5.30 -3.19 26.60
CA ARG A 159 -5.02 -2.58 27.90
C ARG A 159 -5.81 -1.29 28.04
N ASP A 160 -6.50 -1.10 29.14
CA ASP A 160 -7.03 0.22 29.50
C ASP A 160 -5.87 1.14 29.89
N PHE A 161 -5.20 1.70 28.88
CA PHE A 161 -4.19 2.73 29.13
C PHE A 161 -4.87 4.07 29.46
N PRO A 162 -4.34 4.82 30.44
CA PRO A 162 -4.80 6.18 30.65
C PRO A 162 -4.53 7.00 29.36
N ILE A 163 -5.52 7.79 28.95
CA ILE A 163 -5.36 8.72 27.84
C ILE A 163 -4.25 9.69 28.20
N PRO A 164 -3.23 9.87 27.34
CA PRO A 164 -2.18 10.84 27.60
C PRO A 164 -2.77 12.24 27.81
N SER A 165 -2.46 12.89 28.93
CA SER A 165 -2.92 14.24 29.25
C SER A 165 -2.24 15.34 28.44
N ASN A 166 -1.36 14.98 27.49
CA ASN A 166 -0.58 15.92 26.74
C ASN A 166 -1.41 16.54 25.60
N GLU A 167 -1.86 17.75 25.79
CA GLU A 167 -2.64 18.52 24.80
C GLU A 167 -1.78 18.98 23.60
N ARG A 168 -0.44 18.91 23.71
CA ARG A 168 0.44 19.38 22.65
C ARG A 168 0.33 18.50 21.41
N LEU A 169 0.00 19.11 20.28
CA LEU A 169 0.03 18.45 18.98
C LEU A 169 1.49 18.22 18.56
N LEU A 170 1.91 16.98 18.52
CA LEU A 170 3.19 16.56 17.97
C LEU A 170 2.98 16.01 16.55
N LEU A 171 3.28 16.81 15.55
CA LEU A 171 3.26 16.36 14.17
C LEU A 171 4.53 15.56 13.84
N PRO A 172 4.43 14.52 13.01
CA PRO A 172 5.61 13.83 12.53
C PRO A 172 6.49 14.79 11.70
N PRO A 173 7.81 14.78 11.91
CA PRO A 173 8.71 15.57 11.08
C PRO A 173 8.66 15.10 9.63
N SER A 174 8.94 16.00 8.70
CA SER A 174 9.07 15.64 7.29
C SER A 174 10.35 14.84 7.05
N PRO A 175 10.42 14.00 5.98
CA PRO A 175 11.65 13.32 5.62
C PRO A 175 12.87 14.24 5.48
N HIS A 176 12.68 15.47 5.00
CA HIS A 176 13.74 16.46 4.82
C HIS A 176 14.25 17.09 6.13
N GLU A 177 13.46 17.04 7.21
CA GLU A 177 13.91 17.49 8.55
C GLU A 177 14.70 16.40 9.27
N LEU A 178 14.51 15.14 8.86
CA LEU A 178 15.15 13.96 9.45
C LEU A 178 16.44 13.56 8.75
N CYS A 179 16.49 13.73 7.42
CA CYS A 179 17.55 13.19 6.59
C CYS A 179 17.90 14.11 5.43
N ASP A 180 19.18 14.08 5.04
CA ASP A 180 19.63 14.66 3.80
C ASP A 180 19.35 13.75 2.61
N PHE A 181 18.92 14.35 1.49
CA PHE A 181 18.69 13.68 0.21
C PHE A 181 19.69 14.23 -0.83
N PRO A 182 20.93 13.75 -0.86
CA PRO A 182 21.94 14.27 -1.76
C PRO A 182 21.62 13.94 -3.21
N LEU A 183 21.69 14.96 -4.07
CA LEU A 183 21.43 14.85 -5.51
C LEU A 183 22.73 15.08 -6.27
N THR A 184 23.05 14.17 -7.18
CA THR A 184 24.18 14.38 -8.08
C THR A 184 23.82 15.37 -9.19
N PRO A 185 24.80 16.17 -9.68
CA PRO A 185 24.56 17.08 -10.81
C PRO A 185 24.00 16.39 -12.04
N GLY A 186 24.40 15.12 -12.29
CA GLY A 186 23.89 14.31 -13.38
C GLY A 186 22.39 14.04 -13.30
N LEU A 187 21.88 13.71 -12.11
CA LEU A 187 20.43 13.52 -11.91
C LEU A 187 19.67 14.82 -12.12
N VAL A 188 20.14 15.91 -11.53
CA VAL A 188 19.50 17.23 -11.67
C VAL A 188 19.45 17.64 -13.14
N LEU A 189 20.56 17.53 -13.87
CA LEU A 189 20.63 17.88 -15.29
C LEU A 189 19.73 16.97 -16.15
N SER A 190 19.68 15.67 -15.86
CA SER A 190 18.81 14.73 -16.59
C SER A 190 17.33 15.03 -16.35
N THR A 191 16.96 15.38 -15.11
CA THR A 191 15.60 15.78 -14.75
C THR A 191 15.22 17.09 -15.45
N LEU A 192 16.09 18.10 -15.43
CA LEU A 192 15.87 19.37 -16.14
C LEU A 192 15.71 19.15 -17.65
N ARG A 193 16.57 18.33 -18.27
CA ARG A 193 16.44 17.98 -19.69
C ARG A 193 15.11 17.29 -19.99
N LYS A 194 14.64 16.40 -19.10
CA LYS A 194 13.35 15.75 -19.25
C LYS A 194 12.20 16.75 -19.15
N GLU A 195 12.25 17.68 -18.18
CA GLU A 195 11.20 18.68 -17.98
C GLU A 195 11.17 19.77 -19.08
N LEU A 196 12.33 20.16 -19.60
CA LEU A 196 12.46 21.15 -20.68
C LEU A 196 12.23 20.58 -22.09
N ARG A 197 12.08 19.26 -22.22
CA ARG A 197 11.81 18.63 -23.53
C ARG A 197 10.45 19.07 -24.07
N PRO A 198 10.36 19.54 -25.33
CA PRO A 198 9.07 19.84 -25.96
C PRO A 198 8.16 18.60 -25.96
N ASP A 199 6.87 18.81 -25.77
CA ASP A 199 5.89 17.71 -25.61
C ASP A 199 5.83 16.78 -26.83
N ILE A 200 6.09 17.28 -28.04
CA ILE A 200 6.21 16.47 -29.27
C ILE A 200 7.24 15.33 -29.17
N PHE A 201 8.36 15.56 -28.47
CA PHE A 201 9.39 14.53 -28.25
C PHE A 201 9.09 13.65 -27.03
N ARG A 202 8.19 14.07 -26.14
CA ARG A 202 7.74 13.26 -24.99
C ARG A 202 6.78 12.17 -25.43
N PHE A 203 5.86 12.48 -26.34
CA PHE A 203 4.90 11.51 -26.88
C PHE A 203 5.58 10.33 -27.58
N SER A 204 6.68 10.53 -28.27
CA SER A 204 7.42 9.48 -28.97
C SER A 204 8.05 8.43 -28.04
N GLN A 205 8.46 8.79 -26.82
CA GLN A 205 9.03 7.84 -25.84
C GLN A 205 8.00 7.19 -24.92
N SER A 206 6.88 7.86 -24.70
CA SER A 206 5.84 7.41 -23.78
C SER A 206 4.82 6.47 -24.39
N SER A 207 4.73 6.41 -25.73
CA SER A 207 3.90 5.45 -26.47
C SER A 207 4.24 3.99 -26.16
N HIS A 208 5.40 3.73 -25.58
CA HIS A 208 5.87 2.39 -25.26
C HIS A 208 5.43 1.85 -23.89
N VAL A 209 5.10 2.72 -22.93
CA VAL A 209 4.82 2.32 -21.52
C VAL A 209 3.37 2.62 -21.12
N GLY A 210 2.81 3.66 -21.70
CA GLY A 210 1.50 4.19 -21.31
C GLY A 210 0.35 3.61 -22.11
N TRP A 211 0.15 2.29 -22.07
CA TRP A 211 -0.93 1.60 -22.78
C TRP A 211 -2.35 2.04 -22.37
N LEU A 212 -2.51 2.60 -21.19
CA LEU A 212 -3.77 3.17 -20.72
C LEU A 212 -3.63 4.71 -20.62
N PRO A 213 -4.53 5.49 -21.24
CA PRO A 213 -4.46 6.95 -21.16
C PRO A 213 -4.69 7.45 -19.72
N THR A 214 -4.15 8.63 -19.42
CA THR A 214 -4.50 9.36 -18.20
C THR A 214 -5.93 9.90 -18.30
N SER A 215 -6.62 10.02 -17.18
CA SER A 215 -7.93 10.62 -17.10
C SER A 215 -7.89 11.87 -16.24
N ALA A 216 -8.47 12.97 -16.72
CA ALA A 216 -8.69 14.18 -15.90
C ALA A 216 -9.90 14.03 -14.98
N LYS A 217 -10.74 13.01 -15.19
CA LYS A 217 -11.92 12.73 -14.36
C LYS A 217 -11.60 11.65 -13.34
N ALA A 218 -12.16 11.78 -12.15
CA ALA A 218 -12.17 10.69 -11.17
C ALA A 218 -12.93 9.50 -11.76
N VAL A 219 -12.27 8.33 -11.77
CA VAL A 219 -12.84 7.07 -12.20
C VAL A 219 -12.90 6.16 -10.98
N PRO A 220 -13.99 5.42 -10.75
CA PRO A 220 -14.09 4.49 -9.64
C PRO A 220 -12.92 3.52 -9.58
N THR A 221 -12.47 3.21 -8.37
CA THR A 221 -11.50 2.15 -8.10
C THR A 221 -12.23 0.82 -7.99
N ARG A 222 -11.74 -0.18 -8.70
CA ARG A 222 -12.10 -1.58 -8.50
C ARG A 222 -10.98 -2.29 -7.80
N LEU A 223 -11.31 -3.28 -7.01
CA LEU A 223 -10.33 -4.10 -6.31
C LEU A 223 -10.68 -5.59 -6.40
N LYS A 224 -9.67 -6.42 -6.36
CA LYS A 224 -9.81 -7.87 -6.20
C LYS A 224 -8.69 -8.39 -5.32
N SER A 225 -9.00 -9.33 -4.45
CA SER A 225 -8.07 -9.93 -3.50
C SER A 225 -7.77 -11.36 -3.88
N LEU A 226 -6.52 -11.78 -3.64
CA LEU A 226 -6.05 -13.15 -3.70
C LEU A 226 -5.45 -13.50 -2.34
N ARG A 227 -5.88 -14.61 -1.77
CA ARG A 227 -5.38 -15.14 -0.51
C ARG A 227 -4.54 -16.38 -0.77
N ILE A 228 -3.32 -16.40 -0.24
CA ILE A 228 -2.38 -17.53 -0.30
C ILE A 228 -2.18 -18.04 1.12
N GLU A 229 -2.54 -19.30 1.36
CA GLU A 229 -2.44 -19.91 2.68
C GLU A 229 -0.99 -19.97 3.20
N ALA A 230 -0.82 -19.94 4.52
CA ALA A 230 0.48 -19.80 5.16
C ALA A 230 1.48 -20.89 4.73
N HIS A 231 1.05 -22.16 4.63
CA HIS A 231 1.91 -23.27 4.21
C HIS A 231 2.39 -23.13 2.76
N ILE A 232 1.51 -22.63 1.86
CA ILE A 232 1.86 -22.33 0.47
C ILE A 232 2.88 -21.17 0.43
N LEU A 233 2.64 -20.10 1.21
CA LEU A 233 3.56 -18.97 1.32
C LEU A 233 4.96 -19.42 1.78
N GLU A 234 5.07 -20.33 2.74
CA GLU A 234 6.36 -20.85 3.20
C GLU A 234 7.13 -21.55 2.07
N SER A 235 6.46 -22.36 1.25
CA SER A 235 7.05 -23.03 0.09
C SER A 235 7.50 -22.03 -0.97
N ILE A 236 6.66 -21.01 -1.28
CA ILE A 236 7.01 -19.91 -2.20
C ILE A 236 8.27 -19.18 -1.71
N LEU A 237 8.34 -18.86 -0.42
CA LEU A 237 9.50 -18.15 0.14
C LEU A 237 10.77 -19.02 0.12
N ARG A 238 10.68 -20.36 0.25
CA ARG A 238 11.80 -21.27 0.04
C ARG A 238 12.27 -21.23 -1.41
N SER A 239 11.35 -21.37 -2.37
CA SER A 239 11.66 -21.31 -3.80
C SER A 239 12.26 -19.96 -4.21
N CYS A 240 11.77 -18.84 -3.67
CA CYS A 240 12.39 -17.53 -3.88
C CYS A 240 13.85 -17.50 -3.38
N ARG A 241 14.13 -18.05 -2.19
CA ARG A 241 15.52 -18.12 -1.67
C ARG A 241 16.42 -19.00 -2.55
N GLN A 242 15.95 -20.17 -2.96
CA GLN A 242 16.68 -21.09 -3.86
C GLN A 242 17.02 -20.42 -5.19
N ASN A 243 16.10 -19.59 -5.72
CA ASN A 243 16.28 -18.82 -6.95
C ASN A 243 16.93 -17.45 -6.73
N SER A 244 17.52 -17.20 -5.56
CA SER A 244 18.20 -15.94 -5.23
C SER A 244 17.36 -14.70 -5.51
N THR A 245 16.06 -14.72 -5.13
CA THR A 245 15.12 -13.60 -5.29
C THR A 245 14.27 -13.39 -4.03
N THR A 246 13.27 -12.52 -4.14
CA THR A 246 12.29 -12.20 -3.10
C THR A 246 10.88 -12.32 -3.66
N LEU A 247 9.87 -12.42 -2.78
CA LEU A 247 8.46 -12.38 -3.20
C LEU A 247 8.16 -11.13 -4.04
N THR A 248 8.65 -9.95 -3.64
CA THR A 248 8.46 -8.71 -4.43
C THR A 248 9.05 -8.83 -5.84
N GLY A 249 10.24 -9.44 -5.96
CA GLY A 249 10.86 -9.67 -7.27
C GLY A 249 10.05 -10.63 -8.13
N LEU A 250 9.53 -11.70 -7.53
CA LEU A 250 8.69 -12.69 -8.19
C LEU A 250 7.37 -12.05 -8.69
N GLU A 251 6.69 -11.28 -7.83
CA GLU A 251 5.45 -10.59 -8.18
C GLU A 251 5.64 -9.65 -9.38
N HIS A 252 6.72 -8.86 -9.41
CA HIS A 252 7.03 -8.02 -10.58
C HIS A 252 7.21 -8.83 -11.85
N ALA A 253 7.86 -9.99 -11.77
CA ALA A 253 8.09 -10.86 -12.93
C ALA A 253 6.80 -11.48 -13.44
N LEU A 254 5.91 -11.92 -12.53
CA LEU A 254 4.62 -12.50 -12.88
C LEU A 254 3.68 -11.47 -13.51
N VAL A 255 3.62 -10.25 -12.95
CA VAL A 255 2.83 -9.16 -13.56
C VAL A 255 3.38 -8.77 -14.93
N LEU A 256 4.71 -8.68 -15.08
CA LEU A 256 5.33 -8.40 -16.38
C LEU A 256 4.98 -9.47 -17.41
N LYS A 257 5.11 -10.76 -17.05
CA LYS A 257 4.74 -11.90 -17.92
C LYS A 257 3.29 -11.76 -18.35
N ASN A 258 2.38 -11.53 -17.42
CA ASN A 258 0.96 -11.42 -17.71
C ASN A 258 0.63 -10.24 -18.63
N LEU A 259 1.11 -9.05 -18.32
CA LEU A 259 0.88 -7.88 -19.18
C LEU A 259 1.53 -8.03 -20.55
N ALA A 260 2.72 -8.64 -20.64
CA ALA A 260 3.37 -8.89 -21.92
C ALA A 260 2.57 -9.84 -22.82
N THR A 261 1.88 -10.82 -22.23
CA THR A 261 1.08 -11.80 -22.96
C THR A 261 -0.34 -11.35 -23.25
N LEU A 262 -0.95 -10.53 -22.38
CA LEU A 262 -2.31 -10.04 -22.53
C LEU A 262 -2.42 -8.81 -23.44
N LEU A 263 -1.38 -7.96 -23.45
CA LEU A 263 -1.37 -6.74 -24.28
C LEU A 263 -0.63 -6.98 -25.60
N SER A 264 -1.21 -6.50 -26.70
CA SER A 264 -0.58 -6.58 -28.01
C SER A 264 0.68 -5.70 -28.11
N ALA A 265 1.52 -5.93 -29.15
CA ALA A 265 2.70 -5.11 -29.38
C ALA A 265 2.35 -3.64 -29.69
N ASP A 266 1.17 -3.40 -30.28
CA ASP A 266 0.71 -2.04 -30.58
C ASP A 266 0.22 -1.31 -29.32
N GLN A 267 -0.27 -2.05 -28.32
CA GLN A 267 -0.69 -1.49 -27.04
C GLN A 267 0.48 -1.18 -26.11
N ALA A 268 1.46 -2.10 -26.01
CA ALA A 268 2.60 -1.93 -25.10
C ALA A 268 3.86 -2.58 -25.67
N GLN A 269 4.80 -1.76 -26.14
CA GLN A 269 6.09 -2.24 -26.65
C GLN A 269 7.13 -2.43 -25.55
N ALA A 270 7.11 -1.58 -24.54
CA ALA A 270 7.94 -1.66 -23.34
C ALA A 270 7.08 -1.37 -22.11
N MET A 271 7.58 -1.68 -20.93
CA MET A 271 6.85 -1.47 -19.68
C MET A 271 7.77 -0.90 -18.60
N THR A 272 7.17 -0.27 -17.59
CA THR A 272 7.91 0.20 -16.41
C THR A 272 7.06 -0.07 -15.18
N SER A 273 7.63 -0.73 -14.18
CA SER A 273 7.00 -0.87 -12.88
C SER A 273 7.62 0.02 -11.82
N VAL A 274 6.94 0.13 -10.68
CA VAL A 274 7.41 0.84 -9.50
C VAL A 274 7.36 -0.08 -8.29
N THR A 275 8.45 -0.12 -7.51
CA THR A 275 8.44 -0.65 -6.14
C THR A 275 8.39 0.51 -5.16
N THR A 276 7.50 0.46 -4.17
CA THR A 276 7.52 1.41 -3.07
C THR A 276 8.67 1.10 -2.11
N ILE A 277 9.36 2.13 -1.66
CA ILE A 277 10.51 2.04 -0.74
C ILE A 277 10.14 2.75 0.55
N ASP A 278 10.19 2.04 1.67
CA ASP A 278 10.04 2.62 3.00
C ASP A 278 11.33 3.34 3.42
N LEU A 279 11.24 4.66 3.58
CA LEU A 279 12.36 5.52 3.95
C LEU A 279 12.70 5.45 5.45
N ARG A 280 11.81 4.88 6.29
CA ARG A 280 12.02 4.79 7.75
C ARG A 280 13.31 4.08 8.12
N ARG A 281 13.77 3.14 7.29
CA ARG A 281 15.04 2.41 7.46
C ARG A 281 16.28 3.29 7.43
N PHE A 282 16.19 4.49 6.87
CA PHE A 282 17.27 5.45 6.75
C PHE A 282 17.15 6.59 7.76
N MET A 283 16.06 6.63 8.52
CA MET A 283 15.78 7.71 9.46
C MET A 283 16.37 7.42 10.83
N PRO A 284 16.95 8.44 11.50
CA PRO A 284 17.46 8.28 12.85
C PRO A 284 16.29 8.07 13.83
N LYS A 285 16.53 7.27 14.86
CA LYS A 285 15.65 7.19 16.01
C LYS A 285 16.04 8.26 17.03
N ASN A 286 15.05 8.98 17.57
CA ASN A 286 15.22 9.99 18.61
C ASN A 286 16.30 11.06 18.28
N PRO A 287 16.27 11.70 17.09
CA PRO A 287 17.23 12.74 16.78
C PRO A 287 17.05 13.94 17.73
N SER A 288 18.10 14.72 17.95
CA SER A 288 18.09 15.82 18.93
C SER A 288 16.95 16.83 18.74
N ASN A 289 16.58 17.10 17.48
CA ASN A 289 15.50 18.02 17.15
C ASN A 289 14.10 17.40 17.32
N PHE A 290 14.00 16.07 17.36
CA PHE A 290 12.77 15.31 17.50
C PHE A 290 12.99 14.11 18.44
N PRO A 291 13.15 14.35 19.76
CA PRO A 291 13.57 13.32 20.71
C PRO A 291 12.57 12.18 20.89
N ASP A 292 11.29 12.42 20.57
CA ASP A 292 10.22 11.42 20.66
C ASP A 292 9.97 10.68 19.34
N PHE A 293 10.72 10.99 18.27
CA PHE A 293 10.54 10.37 16.97
C PHE A 293 11.12 8.95 16.94
N ASP A 294 10.24 7.98 16.73
CA ASP A 294 10.61 6.59 16.43
C ASP A 294 10.04 6.21 15.04
N PRO A 295 10.91 6.03 14.02
CA PRO A 295 10.44 5.76 12.67
C PRO A 295 9.57 4.51 12.57
N ALA A 296 9.78 3.49 13.42
CA ALA A 296 9.02 2.25 13.41
C ALA A 296 7.58 2.40 13.94
N ASN A 297 7.37 3.40 14.81
CA ASN A 297 6.11 3.62 15.52
C ASN A 297 5.47 4.99 15.23
N THR A 298 5.99 5.74 14.25
CA THR A 298 5.44 7.05 13.89
C THR A 298 4.55 6.93 12.64
N MET A 299 3.30 7.36 12.77
CA MET A 299 2.43 7.59 11.61
C MET A 299 2.95 8.78 10.79
N GLY A 300 2.94 8.63 9.49
CA GLY A 300 3.38 9.67 8.57
C GLY A 300 3.64 9.08 7.19
N ASN A 301 3.95 9.93 6.22
CA ASN A 301 4.33 9.51 4.90
C ASN A 301 5.84 9.57 4.71
N PHE A 302 6.45 8.42 4.77
CA PHE A 302 7.89 8.20 4.66
C PHE A 302 8.19 7.20 3.53
N SER A 303 7.44 7.29 2.43
CA SER A 303 7.60 6.43 1.28
C SER A 303 8.29 7.12 0.11
N SER A 304 8.99 6.34 -0.69
CA SER A 304 9.56 6.72 -1.98
C SER A 304 9.26 5.64 -3.00
N GLY A 305 9.64 5.86 -4.26
CA GLY A 305 9.43 4.93 -5.35
C GLY A 305 10.71 4.63 -6.13
N MET A 306 10.83 3.39 -6.59
CA MET A 306 11.90 2.94 -7.47
C MET A 306 11.33 2.36 -8.76
N LYS A 307 11.82 2.82 -9.91
CA LYS A 307 11.39 2.37 -11.24
C LYS A 307 12.21 1.18 -11.72
N HIS A 308 11.51 0.23 -12.36
CA HIS A 308 12.10 -0.92 -13.05
C HIS A 308 11.69 -0.88 -14.52
N PRO A 309 12.56 -0.45 -15.44
CA PRO A 309 12.26 -0.43 -16.86
C PRO A 309 12.42 -1.84 -17.48
N PHE A 310 11.48 -2.20 -18.36
CA PHE A 310 11.50 -3.42 -19.16
C PHE A 310 11.45 -3.05 -20.63
N GLY A 311 12.58 -3.23 -21.32
CA GLY A 311 12.74 -2.87 -22.73
C GLY A 311 11.92 -3.75 -23.66
N GLY A 312 11.70 -3.25 -24.88
CA GLY A 312 10.89 -3.92 -25.90
C GLY A 312 11.36 -5.31 -26.29
N ASP A 313 12.66 -5.57 -26.24
CA ASP A 313 13.21 -6.90 -26.54
C ASP A 313 12.78 -7.94 -25.52
N LEU A 314 12.82 -7.61 -24.23
CA LEU A 314 12.35 -8.49 -23.15
C LEU A 314 10.83 -8.74 -23.25
N VAL A 315 10.05 -7.68 -23.49
CA VAL A 315 8.59 -7.81 -23.63
C VAL A 315 8.23 -8.67 -24.84
N ARG A 316 8.91 -8.51 -25.96
CA ARG A 316 8.75 -9.35 -27.16
C ARG A 316 9.14 -10.81 -26.88
N GLN A 317 10.28 -11.04 -26.22
CA GLN A 317 10.71 -12.40 -25.82
C GLN A 317 9.64 -13.11 -25.01
N LEU A 318 9.03 -12.46 -24.00
CA LEU A 318 7.97 -13.06 -23.20
C LEU A 318 6.73 -13.39 -24.05
N ARG A 319 6.37 -12.54 -25.00
CA ARG A 319 5.28 -12.82 -25.97
C ARG A 319 5.57 -14.03 -26.84
N GLU A 320 6.80 -14.17 -27.33
CA GLU A 320 7.17 -15.31 -28.18
C GLU A 320 7.16 -16.61 -27.35
N LEU A 321 7.70 -16.60 -26.13
CA LEU A 321 7.67 -17.77 -25.23
C LEU A 321 6.22 -18.20 -24.89
N SER A 322 5.26 -17.29 -24.85
CA SER A 322 3.87 -17.62 -24.54
C SER A 322 3.10 -18.29 -25.67
N LYS A 323 3.61 -18.31 -26.88
CA LYS A 323 2.96 -18.91 -28.05
C LYS A 323 3.15 -20.43 -28.14
N ASP A 324 4.17 -20.94 -27.47
CA ASP A 324 4.53 -22.35 -27.49
C ASP A 324 4.36 -22.98 -26.11
N PRO A 325 3.29 -23.81 -25.90
CA PRO A 325 3.05 -24.48 -24.63
C PRO A 325 4.18 -25.47 -24.21
N GLU A 326 4.99 -25.93 -25.15
CA GLU A 326 6.11 -26.84 -24.84
C GLU A 326 7.31 -26.11 -24.24
N VAL A 327 7.32 -24.77 -24.21
CA VAL A 327 8.43 -23.94 -23.73
C VAL A 327 8.21 -23.44 -22.29
N ASN A 328 7.40 -24.14 -21.47
CA ASN A 328 7.12 -23.75 -20.08
C ASN A 328 8.40 -23.56 -19.26
N ILE A 329 9.43 -24.38 -19.46
CA ILE A 329 10.73 -24.27 -18.77
C ILE A 329 11.43 -22.95 -19.11
N ALA A 330 11.42 -22.53 -20.35
CA ALA A 330 12.06 -21.26 -20.76
C ALA A 330 11.32 -20.05 -20.21
N MET A 331 9.98 -20.09 -20.14
CA MET A 331 9.18 -19.05 -19.50
C MET A 331 9.48 -18.97 -17.99
N GLU A 332 9.54 -20.09 -17.31
CA GLU A 332 9.89 -20.13 -15.89
C GLU A 332 11.30 -19.58 -15.63
N GLN A 333 12.29 -19.98 -16.44
CA GLN A 333 13.64 -19.43 -16.36
C GLN A 333 13.67 -17.91 -16.60
N ALA A 334 12.86 -17.39 -17.52
CA ALA A 334 12.71 -15.95 -17.74
C ALA A 334 12.12 -15.24 -16.52
N ILE A 335 11.06 -15.81 -15.90
CA ILE A 335 10.45 -15.30 -14.67
C ILE A 335 11.50 -15.23 -13.55
N TRP A 336 12.26 -16.28 -13.30
CA TRP A 336 13.30 -16.29 -12.27
C TRP A 336 14.45 -15.32 -12.57
N SER A 337 14.83 -15.16 -13.84
CA SER A 337 15.86 -14.20 -14.25
C SER A 337 15.41 -12.75 -13.98
N ILE A 338 14.17 -12.42 -14.35
CA ILE A 338 13.57 -11.10 -14.10
C ILE A 338 13.47 -10.85 -12.60
N SER A 339 13.00 -11.83 -11.84
CA SER A 339 12.85 -11.75 -10.37
C SER A 339 14.18 -11.45 -9.67
N ARG A 340 15.28 -12.12 -10.07
CA ARG A 340 16.63 -11.85 -9.56
C ARG A 340 17.11 -10.45 -9.92
N ARG A 341 16.87 -10.00 -11.15
CA ARG A 341 17.21 -8.64 -11.57
C ARG A 341 16.53 -7.60 -10.69
N ILE A 342 15.22 -7.73 -10.46
CA ILE A 342 14.46 -6.82 -9.60
C ILE A 342 15.03 -6.78 -8.18
N ARG A 343 15.32 -7.94 -7.59
CA ARG A 343 15.96 -8.02 -6.27
C ARG A 343 17.28 -7.23 -6.25
N LEU A 344 18.16 -7.47 -7.22
CA LEU A 344 19.46 -6.80 -7.29
C LEU A 344 19.29 -5.27 -7.44
N GLU A 345 18.35 -4.82 -8.25
CA GLU A 345 18.05 -3.39 -8.42
C GLU A 345 17.57 -2.78 -7.09
N ILE A 346 16.71 -3.48 -6.34
CA ILE A 346 16.24 -3.04 -5.02
C ILE A 346 17.42 -3.00 -4.02
N GLU A 347 18.24 -4.03 -3.95
CA GLU A 347 19.41 -4.09 -3.09
C GLU A 347 20.40 -2.95 -3.40
N GLN A 348 20.65 -2.66 -4.67
CA GLN A 348 21.46 -1.52 -5.09
C GLN A 348 20.85 -0.17 -4.68
N LYS A 349 19.53 -0.01 -4.79
CA LYS A 349 18.85 1.20 -4.30
C LYS A 349 19.01 1.34 -2.80
N LEU A 350 18.80 0.27 -2.05
CA LEU A 350 18.92 0.27 -0.59
C LEU A 350 20.37 0.55 -0.13
N SER A 351 21.37 0.01 -0.82
CA SER A 351 22.79 0.27 -0.50
C SER A 351 23.23 1.71 -0.77
N ARG A 352 22.62 2.39 -1.75
CA ARG A 352 22.86 3.81 -2.03
C ARG A 352 22.18 4.74 -1.02
N GLY A 353 21.28 4.22 -0.19
CA GLY A 353 20.52 4.99 0.77
C GLY A 353 19.65 6.06 0.10
N LEU A 354 19.72 7.28 0.64
CA LEU A 354 18.93 8.43 0.17
C LEU A 354 19.58 9.19 -0.99
N SER A 355 20.74 8.76 -1.46
CA SER A 355 21.42 9.40 -2.59
C SER A 355 20.60 9.23 -3.88
N ASN A 356 20.36 10.32 -4.56
CA ASN A 356 19.55 10.39 -5.78
C ASN A 356 18.13 9.83 -5.61
N ASP A 357 17.59 9.91 -4.40
CA ASP A 357 16.18 9.60 -4.18
C ASP A 357 15.30 10.71 -4.75
N ILE A 358 14.14 10.32 -5.34
CA ILE A 358 13.20 11.27 -5.94
C ILE A 358 12.67 12.28 -4.92
N THR A 359 12.59 11.88 -3.64
CA THR A 359 12.20 12.76 -2.54
C THR A 359 13.10 14.00 -2.47
N GLY A 360 14.39 13.88 -2.79
CA GLY A 360 15.31 15.01 -2.84
C GLY A 360 14.98 16.07 -3.89
N LEU A 361 14.25 15.71 -4.96
CA LEU A 361 13.81 16.65 -5.99
C LEU A 361 12.60 17.49 -5.56
N MET A 362 11.86 17.02 -4.56
CA MET A 362 10.60 17.65 -4.16
C MET A 362 10.73 19.05 -3.62
N LYS A 363 11.87 19.37 -3.01
CA LYS A 363 12.18 20.74 -2.54
C LYS A 363 12.25 21.78 -3.66
N PHE A 364 12.36 21.33 -4.92
CA PHE A 364 12.41 22.22 -6.09
C PHE A 364 11.03 22.43 -6.74
N VAL A 365 9.99 21.75 -6.28
CA VAL A 365 8.63 21.92 -6.77
C VAL A 365 8.00 23.13 -6.08
N GLY A 366 7.84 24.22 -6.82
CA GLY A 366 7.27 25.46 -6.29
C GLY A 366 5.74 25.44 -6.19
N ASP A 367 5.07 24.84 -7.16
CA ASP A 367 3.62 24.72 -7.22
C ASP A 367 3.21 23.28 -7.55
N TRP A 368 2.72 22.58 -6.53
CA TRP A 368 2.32 21.19 -6.61
C TRP A 368 1.07 20.95 -7.45
N ARG A 369 0.15 21.92 -7.50
CA ARG A 369 -1.07 21.82 -8.31
C ARG A 369 -0.77 21.97 -9.79
N ALA A 370 0.08 22.94 -10.12
CA ALA A 370 0.54 23.10 -11.49
C ALA A 370 1.29 21.82 -11.95
N GLU A 371 2.08 21.21 -11.08
CA GLU A 371 2.79 19.96 -11.40
C GLU A 371 1.83 18.77 -11.56
N ALA A 372 0.84 18.63 -10.70
CA ALA A 372 -0.20 17.61 -10.84
C ALA A 372 -1.02 17.80 -12.13
N SER A 373 -1.39 19.02 -12.44
CA SER A 373 -2.13 19.35 -13.68
C SER A 373 -1.33 19.02 -14.94
N LYS A 374 0.00 19.25 -14.93
CA LYS A 374 0.87 18.83 -16.04
C LYS A 374 0.87 17.30 -16.22
N LYS A 375 0.83 16.54 -15.12
CA LYS A 375 0.81 15.07 -15.18
C LYS A 375 -0.47 14.52 -15.82
N THR A 376 -1.61 15.16 -15.62
CA THR A 376 -2.88 14.73 -16.26
C THR A 376 -2.88 14.92 -17.78
N ALA A 377 -2.06 15.83 -18.30
CA ALA A 377 -1.89 16.07 -19.73
C ALA A 377 -0.83 15.17 -20.38
N ARG A 378 -0.12 14.36 -19.59
CA ARG A 378 0.97 13.49 -20.07
C ARG A 378 0.54 12.03 -20.06
N PRO A 379 1.09 11.18 -20.95
CA PRO A 379 0.92 9.74 -20.87
C PRO A 379 1.44 9.18 -19.55
N ARG A 380 0.86 8.05 -19.10
CA ARG A 380 1.34 7.34 -17.91
C ARG A 380 2.79 6.91 -18.08
N GLU A 381 3.56 7.04 -16.99
CA GLU A 381 4.98 6.65 -16.98
C GLU A 381 5.18 5.21 -16.44
N HIS A 382 4.12 4.60 -15.90
CA HIS A 382 4.19 3.31 -15.22
C HIS A 382 3.06 2.40 -15.67
N SER A 383 3.35 1.11 -15.77
CA SER A 383 2.39 0.08 -16.12
C SER A 383 1.76 -0.57 -14.88
N TRP A 384 2.52 -0.73 -13.80
CA TRP A 384 2.02 -1.16 -12.48
C TRP A 384 2.93 -0.70 -11.35
N LEU A 385 2.38 -0.74 -10.14
CA LEU A 385 3.09 -0.46 -8.89
C LEU A 385 2.93 -1.64 -7.93
N ILE A 386 3.99 -2.02 -7.22
CA ILE A 386 3.91 -2.99 -6.13
C ILE A 386 4.30 -2.32 -4.81
N SER A 387 3.40 -2.46 -3.81
CA SER A 387 3.60 -2.06 -2.43
C SER A 387 3.59 -3.30 -1.53
N ASN A 388 4.77 -3.77 -1.13
CA ASN A 388 4.88 -4.88 -0.20
C ASN A 388 5.10 -4.37 1.23
N LEU A 389 4.06 -4.43 2.05
CA LEU A 389 4.11 -4.02 3.45
C LEU A 389 4.79 -5.06 4.35
N GLY A 390 5.03 -6.28 3.84
CA GLY A 390 5.69 -7.35 4.57
C GLY A 390 4.78 -7.98 5.61
N VAL A 391 5.34 -8.27 6.79
CA VAL A 391 4.65 -8.99 7.86
C VAL A 391 4.17 -8.02 8.94
N LEU A 392 2.87 -8.04 9.22
CA LEU A 392 2.29 -7.38 10.38
C LEU A 392 2.47 -8.28 11.61
N LEU A 393 3.18 -7.76 12.59
CA LEU A 393 3.33 -8.39 13.89
C LEU A 393 2.13 -7.96 14.74
N ALA A 394 1.17 -8.84 14.89
CA ALA A 394 -0.07 -8.57 15.60
C ALA A 394 0.03 -8.81 17.11
N ASP A 395 1.12 -9.48 17.52
CA ASP A 395 1.26 -9.89 18.90
C ASP A 395 1.81 -8.73 19.72
N GLY A 396 1.06 -8.32 20.75
CA GLY A 396 1.62 -7.57 21.86
C GLY A 396 2.71 -8.34 22.62
N SER A 397 3.25 -9.41 22.04
CA SER A 397 4.24 -10.32 22.62
C SER A 397 5.59 -9.65 22.92
N GLU A 398 5.94 -8.56 22.24
CA GLU A 398 7.17 -7.82 22.58
C GLU A 398 7.07 -7.03 23.92
N SER A 399 5.86 -6.95 24.53
CA SER A 399 5.60 -6.13 25.73
C SER A 399 4.81 -6.83 26.83
N MET A 400 4.42 -8.12 26.68
CA MET A 400 3.63 -8.83 27.69
C MET A 400 4.55 -9.44 28.76
N THR A 401 4.76 -8.68 29.84
CA THR A 401 5.35 -9.18 31.10
C THR A 401 4.37 -9.90 32.01
N SER A 402 3.07 -9.89 31.71
CA SER A 402 2.01 -10.63 32.40
C SER A 402 1.53 -11.77 31.49
N GLY A 403 1.57 -13.00 31.97
CA GLY A 403 1.21 -14.21 31.22
C GLY A 403 -0.27 -14.36 30.85
N GLU A 404 -0.99 -13.26 30.62
CA GLU A 404 -2.37 -13.24 30.15
C GLU A 404 -2.38 -13.31 28.62
N ALA A 405 -3.22 -14.20 28.06
CA ALA A 405 -3.42 -14.27 26.62
C ALA A 405 -4.06 -12.95 26.11
N PRO A 406 -3.65 -12.45 24.92
CA PRO A 406 -4.26 -11.25 24.35
C PRO A 406 -5.77 -11.46 24.15
N HIS A 407 -6.56 -10.46 24.52
CA HIS A 407 -8.02 -10.52 24.38
C HIS A 407 -8.49 -10.40 22.92
N TRP A 408 -7.66 -9.84 22.04
CA TRP A 408 -7.95 -9.58 20.64
C TRP A 408 -6.88 -10.18 19.75
N HIS A 409 -7.29 -11.05 18.83
CA HIS A 409 -6.40 -11.71 17.89
C HIS A 409 -6.68 -11.21 16.47
N LEU A 410 -5.68 -10.66 15.83
CA LEU A 410 -5.75 -10.35 14.40
C LEU A 410 -5.69 -11.63 13.58
N GLN A 411 -6.77 -11.92 12.86
CA GLN A 411 -6.86 -13.11 12.01
C GLN A 411 -6.31 -12.85 10.62
N ASP A 412 -6.59 -11.68 10.08
CA ASP A 412 -6.19 -11.30 8.73
C ASP A 412 -6.02 -9.80 8.60
N ALA A 413 -5.32 -9.36 7.56
CA ALA A 413 -5.21 -7.95 7.23
C ALA A 413 -4.95 -7.76 5.74
N THR A 414 -5.57 -6.74 5.16
CA THR A 414 -5.38 -6.34 3.77
C THR A 414 -5.08 -4.85 3.67
N PHE A 415 -4.47 -4.46 2.55
CA PHE A 415 -4.15 -3.07 2.26
C PHE A 415 -4.47 -2.76 0.81
N SER A 416 -5.31 -1.77 0.58
CA SER A 416 -5.73 -1.35 -0.75
C SER A 416 -5.22 0.05 -1.05
N LEU A 417 -4.70 0.24 -2.25
CA LEU A 417 -4.25 1.51 -2.79
C LEU A 417 -5.29 2.02 -3.77
N SER A 418 -5.85 3.20 -3.52
CA SER A 418 -6.77 3.81 -4.47
C SER A 418 -6.14 4.02 -5.84
N SER A 419 -6.92 3.83 -6.89
CA SER A 419 -6.47 4.05 -8.27
C SER A 419 -6.43 5.52 -8.62
N GLU A 420 -5.31 5.97 -9.14
CA GLU A 420 -5.08 7.36 -9.52
C GLU A 420 -5.24 7.62 -11.01
N ALA A 421 -5.68 8.85 -11.32
CA ALA A 421 -5.83 9.30 -12.69
C ALA A 421 -4.52 9.28 -13.50
N VAL A 422 -3.38 9.52 -12.83
CA VAL A 422 -2.06 9.71 -13.45
C VAL A 422 -1.01 8.66 -13.08
N GLY A 423 -1.24 7.91 -12.01
CA GLY A 423 -0.33 6.87 -11.51
C GLY A 423 -0.33 5.60 -12.36
N ALA A 424 0.17 4.51 -11.82
CA ALA A 424 0.12 3.21 -12.46
C ALA A 424 -1.34 2.71 -12.57
N PRO A 425 -1.77 2.16 -13.72
CA PRO A 425 -3.13 1.64 -13.90
C PRO A 425 -3.44 0.47 -12.97
N PHE A 426 -2.44 -0.36 -12.64
CA PHE A 426 -2.56 -1.42 -11.64
C PHE A 426 -1.70 -1.10 -10.43
N ARG A 427 -2.30 -1.21 -9.26
CA ARG A 427 -1.64 -1.06 -7.96
C ARG A 427 -1.83 -2.35 -7.19
N ILE A 428 -0.72 -2.98 -6.85
CA ILE A 428 -0.70 -4.29 -6.20
C ILE A 428 -0.07 -4.12 -4.83
N SER A 429 -0.79 -4.57 -3.81
CA SER A 429 -0.30 -4.57 -2.44
C SER A 429 -0.20 -5.98 -1.87
N LEU A 430 0.83 -6.20 -1.07
CA LEU A 430 1.09 -7.48 -0.39
C LEU A 430 1.17 -7.23 1.10
N LEU A 431 0.45 -8.04 1.87
CA LEU A 431 0.47 -7.98 3.31
C LEU A 431 0.23 -9.37 3.91
N THR A 432 0.95 -9.69 4.98
CA THR A 432 0.77 -10.93 5.74
C THR A 432 0.68 -10.60 7.22
N VAL A 433 -0.25 -11.17 7.94
CA VAL A 433 -0.19 -11.27 9.40
C VAL A 433 0.71 -12.44 9.77
N ARG A 434 1.57 -12.28 10.79
CA ARG A 434 2.53 -13.33 11.18
C ARG A 434 1.84 -14.69 11.38
N GLY A 435 2.29 -15.70 10.67
CA GLY A 435 1.76 -17.07 10.75
C GLY A 435 0.41 -17.26 10.07
N LYS A 436 -0.10 -16.27 9.36
CA LYS A 436 -1.34 -16.31 8.62
C LYS A 436 -1.11 -16.26 7.11
N ALA A 437 -2.18 -16.20 6.34
CA ALA A 437 -2.14 -16.10 4.90
C ALA A 437 -1.46 -14.81 4.40
N LEU A 438 -0.94 -14.87 3.18
CA LEU A 438 -0.57 -13.70 2.40
C LEU A 438 -1.79 -13.19 1.66
N ASN A 439 -2.08 -11.92 1.78
CA ASN A 439 -3.06 -11.22 0.96
C ASN A 439 -2.37 -10.41 -0.13
N ILE A 440 -2.78 -10.63 -1.37
CA ILE A 440 -2.37 -9.88 -2.55
C ILE A 440 -3.61 -9.16 -3.06
N GLU A 441 -3.57 -7.85 -3.12
CA GLU A 441 -4.66 -7.06 -3.65
C GLU A 441 -4.24 -6.34 -4.92
N ILE A 442 -5.07 -6.37 -5.93
CA ILE A 442 -4.93 -5.56 -7.13
C ILE A 442 -6.06 -4.53 -7.18
N CYS A 443 -5.68 -3.27 -7.33
CA CYS A 443 -6.61 -2.16 -7.53
C CYS A 443 -6.39 -1.56 -8.92
N TRP A 444 -7.49 -1.19 -9.59
CA TRP A 444 -7.44 -0.57 -10.91
C TRP A 444 -8.59 0.43 -11.11
N GLN A 445 -8.47 1.30 -12.12
CA GLN A 445 -9.56 2.19 -12.50
C GLN A 445 -10.62 1.44 -13.29
N ASP A 446 -11.90 1.73 -13.07
CA ASP A 446 -13.04 1.09 -13.76
C ASP A 446 -13.03 1.28 -15.29
N CYS A 447 -12.22 2.19 -15.83
CA CYS A 447 -11.96 2.32 -17.26
C CYS A 447 -10.96 1.30 -17.82
N THR A 448 -10.30 0.52 -16.95
CA THR A 448 -9.40 -0.58 -17.34
C THR A 448 -10.21 -1.85 -17.52
N PRO A 449 -10.01 -2.64 -18.59
CA PRO A 449 -10.69 -3.92 -18.74
C PRO A 449 -10.44 -4.81 -17.51
N LYS A 450 -11.52 -5.17 -16.80
CA LYS A 450 -11.43 -5.96 -15.57
C LYS A 450 -10.81 -7.34 -15.80
N GLU A 451 -11.00 -7.89 -17.01
CA GLU A 451 -10.50 -9.18 -17.43
C GLU A 451 -8.97 -9.26 -17.35
N ILE A 452 -8.27 -8.13 -17.55
CA ILE A 452 -6.80 -8.05 -17.41
C ILE A 452 -6.42 -8.23 -15.94
N ALA A 453 -7.07 -7.51 -15.02
CA ALA A 453 -6.79 -7.61 -13.59
C ALA A 453 -7.12 -9.01 -13.03
N GLU A 454 -8.28 -9.55 -13.44
CA GLU A 454 -8.71 -10.89 -13.04
C GLU A 454 -7.73 -11.94 -13.53
N ARG A 455 -7.33 -11.87 -14.80
CA ARG A 455 -6.36 -12.82 -15.38
C ARG A 455 -4.98 -12.73 -14.73
N ILE A 456 -4.51 -11.53 -14.39
CA ILE A 456 -3.25 -11.36 -13.65
C ILE A 456 -3.31 -12.12 -12.33
N LEU A 457 -4.39 -11.97 -11.53
CA LEU A 457 -4.51 -12.66 -10.24
C LEU A 457 -4.67 -14.17 -10.39
N GLU A 458 -5.45 -14.65 -11.38
CA GLU A 458 -5.62 -16.07 -11.66
C GLU A 458 -4.29 -16.73 -12.04
N ASP A 459 -3.52 -16.11 -12.92
CA ASP A 459 -2.22 -16.64 -13.36
C ASP A 459 -1.19 -16.58 -12.24
N ILE A 460 -1.20 -15.53 -11.39
CA ILE A 460 -0.37 -15.44 -10.18
C ILE A 460 -0.74 -16.57 -9.23
N HIS A 461 -2.02 -16.76 -8.92
CA HIS A 461 -2.49 -17.82 -8.04
C HIS A 461 -2.04 -19.20 -8.53
N THR A 462 -2.32 -19.52 -9.80
CA THR A 462 -1.95 -20.79 -10.41
C THR A 462 -0.43 -21.02 -10.31
N PHE A 463 0.38 -20.03 -10.71
CA PHE A 463 1.84 -20.15 -10.63
C PHE A 463 2.34 -20.39 -9.20
N LEU A 464 1.81 -19.67 -8.22
CA LEU A 464 2.24 -19.77 -6.82
C LEU A 464 1.85 -21.12 -6.20
N VAL A 465 0.66 -21.64 -6.52
CA VAL A 465 0.18 -22.95 -6.05
C VAL A 465 0.99 -24.08 -6.69
N ASP A 466 1.22 -24.04 -8.01
CA ASP A 466 2.05 -25.02 -8.71
C ASP A 466 3.48 -25.04 -8.18
N LEU A 467 4.06 -23.84 -7.95
CA LEU A 467 5.40 -23.71 -7.37
C LEU A 467 5.49 -24.35 -5.98
N ALA A 468 4.48 -24.17 -5.14
CA ALA A 468 4.44 -24.78 -3.81
C ALA A 468 4.30 -26.29 -3.87
N ALA A 469 3.47 -26.81 -4.76
CA ALA A 469 3.32 -28.27 -4.97
C ALA A 469 4.63 -28.94 -5.42
N HIS A 470 5.37 -28.29 -6.32
CA HIS A 470 6.69 -28.77 -6.77
C HIS A 470 7.73 -28.77 -5.64
N ASP A 471 7.76 -27.73 -4.81
CA ASP A 471 8.69 -27.63 -3.68
C ASP A 471 8.42 -28.73 -2.65
N GLU A 472 7.14 -28.98 -2.31
CA GLU A 472 6.75 -30.07 -1.39
C GLU A 472 7.12 -31.48 -1.91
N ALA A 473 6.96 -31.72 -3.22
CA ALA A 473 7.35 -32.98 -3.84
C ALA A 473 8.86 -33.20 -3.73
N ASN A 474 9.67 -32.16 -3.96
CA ASN A 474 11.13 -32.23 -3.84
C ASN A 474 11.58 -32.46 -2.39
N VAL A 475 10.95 -31.87 -1.39
CA VAL A 475 11.23 -32.07 0.02
C VAL A 475 10.95 -33.53 0.43
N LYS A 476 9.80 -34.08 -0.01
CA LYS A 476 9.43 -35.49 0.28
C LYS A 476 10.35 -36.51 -0.39
N SER A 477 10.92 -36.20 -1.54
CA SER A 477 11.88 -37.11 -2.24
C SER A 477 13.30 -37.05 -1.67
N SER A 478 13.61 -36.08 -0.81
CA SER A 478 14.92 -35.86 -0.20
C SER A 478 15.03 -36.48 1.20
N HIS A 479 13.95 -37.06 1.72
CA HIS A 479 13.83 -37.83 2.97
C HIS A 479 13.53 -39.30 2.69
#